data_fc342d695f8760dcd88a0b88f85dd7b2
#
_entry.id   fc342d695f8760dcd88a0b88f85dd7b2
#
_cell.length_a   1.000
_cell.length_b   1.000
_cell.length_c   1.000
_cell.angle_alpha   90.00
_cell.angle_beta   90.00
_cell.angle_gamma   90.00
#
_symmetry.space_group_name_H-M   'P 1'
#
loop_
_entity.id
_entity.type
_entity.pdbx_description
1 polymer ?
#
loop_
_entity_poly.entity_id
_entity_poly.type
_entity_poly.pdbx_seq_one_letter_code
_entity_poly.pdbx_strand_id
1 'polypeptide(L)'
;MAVVNQYKFKGIDNDTTGNALVPFGAGNPLVNETIIIKSLLVTSASTPTVTVTNNSITAIKSVQLTANTTKELLTQPMIVEGGSAFTIQSSNTDSFDIAISYLNIKKEKID
;
A
#
# COMPACT_ATOMS: atom_id res chain seq x y z
N MET A 1 8.96 -25.76 -10.08
CA MET A 1 8.21 -24.63 -9.48
C MET A 1 8.06 -23.52 -10.50
N ALA A 2 6.84 -23.09 -10.73
CA ALA A 2 6.60 -21.97 -11.63
C ALA A 2 6.55 -20.67 -10.84
N VAL A 3 6.99 -19.59 -11.46
CA VAL A 3 6.89 -18.25 -10.92
C VAL A 3 5.99 -17.45 -11.83
N VAL A 4 4.94 -16.85 -11.27
CA VAL A 4 4.01 -16.03 -12.02
C VAL A 4 4.20 -14.57 -11.60
N ASN A 5 4.53 -13.73 -12.56
CA ASN A 5 4.70 -12.29 -12.33
C ASN A 5 3.55 -11.55 -13.01
N GLN A 6 2.86 -10.70 -12.24
CA GLN A 6 1.75 -9.93 -12.76
C GLN A 6 1.86 -8.48 -12.29
N TYR A 7 1.77 -7.54 -13.22
CA TYR A 7 1.60 -6.14 -12.88
C TYR A 7 0.13 -5.90 -12.56
N LYS A 8 -0.13 -5.26 -11.43
CA LYS A 8 -1.50 -5.04 -10.94
C LYS A 8 -1.68 -3.61 -10.46
N PHE A 9 -2.95 -3.21 -10.41
CA PHE A 9 -3.37 -1.93 -9.87
C PHE A 9 -4.38 -2.17 -8.76
N LYS A 10 -4.22 -1.48 -7.63
CA LYS A 10 -5.17 -1.51 -6.52
C LYS A 10 -5.60 -0.09 -6.21
N GLY A 11 -6.89 0.17 -6.32
CA GLY A 11 -7.47 1.45 -5.94
C GLY A 11 -8.29 1.31 -4.67
N ILE A 12 -8.16 2.26 -3.76
CA ILE A 12 -9.00 2.35 -2.55
C ILE A 12 -9.48 3.80 -2.49
N ASP A 13 -10.79 3.98 -2.42
CA ASP A 13 -11.35 5.32 -2.40
C ASP A 13 -12.21 5.56 -1.16
N ASN A 14 -12.33 6.83 -0.81
CA ASN A 14 -13.28 7.35 0.16
C ASN A 14 -13.25 6.70 1.54
N ASP A 15 -12.07 6.31 2.02
CA ASP A 15 -11.97 5.84 3.39
C ASP A 15 -11.98 7.02 4.34
N THR A 16 -12.94 7.04 5.25
CA THR A 16 -13.13 8.13 6.21
C THR A 16 -12.99 7.66 7.66
N THR A 17 -12.48 6.46 7.87
CA THR A 17 -12.50 5.87 9.21
C THR A 17 -11.32 6.27 10.09
N GLY A 18 -10.23 6.75 9.49
CA GLY A 18 -9.00 7.01 10.23
C GLY A 18 -8.27 5.75 10.67
N ASN A 19 -8.83 4.58 10.37
CA ASN A 19 -8.21 3.30 10.70
C ASN A 19 -7.13 2.93 9.69
N ALA A 20 -6.22 2.04 10.11
CA ALA A 20 -5.22 1.52 9.19
C ALA A 20 -5.89 0.69 8.09
N LEU A 21 -5.54 0.97 6.85
CA LEU A 21 -6.01 0.21 5.70
C LEU A 21 -5.03 -0.90 5.37
N VAL A 22 -5.55 -2.03 4.94
CA VAL A 22 -4.74 -3.19 4.53
C VAL A 22 -4.96 -3.46 3.04
N PRO A 23 -4.25 -2.75 2.14
CA PRO A 23 -4.51 -2.80 0.71
C PRO A 23 -4.45 -4.19 0.10
N PHE A 24 -3.64 -5.07 0.68
CA PHE A 24 -3.47 -6.44 0.18
C PHE A 24 -4.26 -7.46 0.98
N GLY A 25 -5.25 -6.99 1.77
CA GLY A 25 -6.13 -7.84 2.56
C GLY A 25 -5.61 -8.11 3.96
N ALA A 26 -6.49 -8.65 4.82
CA ALA A 26 -6.16 -8.90 6.21
C ALA A 26 -5.04 -9.93 6.38
N GLY A 27 -4.90 -10.85 5.41
CA GLY A 27 -3.82 -11.83 5.41
C GLY A 27 -2.56 -11.33 4.75
N ASN A 28 -2.59 -10.11 4.21
CA ASN A 28 -1.47 -9.51 3.50
C ASN A 28 -1.04 -10.35 2.29
N PRO A 29 0.13 -10.15 1.69
CA PRO A 29 0.57 -11.10 0.68
C PRO A 29 0.68 -12.49 1.30
N LEU A 30 0.22 -13.49 0.57
CA LEU A 30 0.37 -14.87 1.03
C LEU A 30 1.87 -15.22 1.13
N VAL A 31 2.20 -16.24 1.92
CA VAL A 31 3.61 -16.58 2.16
C VAL A 31 4.38 -16.93 0.89
N ASN A 32 3.69 -17.36 -0.17
CA ASN A 32 4.32 -17.66 -1.46
C ASN A 32 4.30 -16.48 -2.42
N GLU A 33 3.93 -15.29 -1.95
CA GLU A 33 3.84 -14.09 -2.77
C GLU A 33 4.81 -13.02 -2.28
N THR A 34 5.34 -12.24 -3.21
CA THR A 34 6.10 -11.04 -2.92
C THR A 34 5.50 -9.92 -3.76
N ILE A 35 5.27 -8.78 -3.14
CA ILE A 35 4.73 -7.62 -3.83
C ILE A 35 5.82 -6.57 -3.91
N ILE A 36 6.05 -6.04 -5.12
CA ILE A 36 6.95 -4.91 -5.33
C ILE A 36 6.08 -3.73 -5.74
N ILE A 37 5.92 -2.78 -4.81
CA ILE A 37 5.12 -1.59 -5.07
C ILE A 37 5.96 -0.63 -5.89
N LYS A 38 5.46 -0.29 -7.09
CA LYS A 38 6.15 0.62 -8.01
C LYS A 38 5.72 2.06 -7.82
N SER A 39 4.47 2.27 -7.43
CA SER A 39 3.91 3.61 -7.24
C SER A 39 2.83 3.55 -6.17
N LEU A 40 2.84 4.54 -5.29
CA LEU A 40 1.86 4.66 -4.21
C LEU A 40 1.39 6.11 -4.20
N LEU A 41 0.29 6.37 -4.90
CA LEU A 41 -0.29 7.71 -5.02
C LEU A 41 -1.40 7.90 -4.01
N VAL A 42 -1.41 9.06 -3.38
CA VAL A 42 -2.43 9.40 -2.38
C VAL A 42 -2.97 10.80 -2.69
N THR A 43 -4.30 10.92 -2.66
CA THR A 43 -4.99 12.18 -2.93
C THR A 43 -6.06 12.40 -1.88
N SER A 44 -6.15 13.61 -1.35
CA SER A 44 -7.23 14.00 -0.43
C SER A 44 -7.69 15.41 -0.75
N ALA A 45 -8.96 15.70 -0.45
CA ALA A 45 -9.47 17.07 -0.54
C ALA A 45 -9.07 17.92 0.66
N SER A 46 -8.49 17.32 1.68
CA SER A 46 -8.00 18.00 2.87
C SER A 46 -6.49 17.80 3.02
N THR A 47 -5.95 18.04 4.21
CA THR A 47 -4.51 18.00 4.45
C THR A 47 -4.10 17.02 5.56
N PRO A 48 -4.56 15.75 5.53
CA PRO A 48 -4.12 14.80 6.52
C PRO A 48 -2.66 14.43 6.34
N THR A 49 -2.06 13.81 7.36
CA THR A 49 -0.78 13.15 7.20
C THR A 49 -1.02 11.65 6.99
N VAL A 50 -0.14 11.01 6.24
CA VAL A 50 -0.25 9.58 5.92
C VAL A 50 1.00 8.86 6.42
N THR A 51 0.77 7.73 7.07
CA THR A 51 1.84 6.86 7.57
C THR A 51 1.71 5.48 6.95
N VAL A 52 2.81 4.94 6.44
CA VAL A 52 2.86 3.61 5.84
C VAL A 52 3.74 2.71 6.70
N THR A 53 3.19 1.57 7.09
CA THR A 53 3.89 0.57 7.89
C THR A 53 4.02 -0.72 7.09
N ASN A 54 5.22 -1.28 7.05
CA ASN A 54 5.52 -2.51 6.34
C ASN A 54 6.25 -3.46 7.30
N ASN A 55 5.64 -4.61 7.56
CA ASN A 55 6.17 -5.63 8.48
C ASN A 55 6.51 -5.04 9.85
N SER A 56 5.57 -4.28 10.40
CA SER A 56 5.69 -3.60 11.71
C SER A 56 6.76 -2.51 11.76
N ILE A 57 7.34 -2.16 10.63
CA ILE A 57 8.32 -1.07 10.52
C ILE A 57 7.63 0.13 9.86
N THR A 58 7.75 1.30 10.48
CA THR A 58 7.24 2.52 9.86
C THR A 58 8.16 2.90 8.70
N ALA A 59 7.67 2.67 7.49
CA ALA A 59 8.45 2.93 6.28
C ALA A 59 8.35 4.39 5.85
N ILE A 60 7.16 4.99 6.02
CA ILE A 60 6.89 6.38 5.68
C ILE A 60 6.10 6.96 6.83
N LYS A 61 6.61 8.00 7.49
CA LYS A 61 5.98 8.54 8.69
C LYS A 61 5.41 9.92 8.45
N SER A 62 4.11 10.05 8.67
CA SER A 62 3.41 11.33 8.78
C SER A 62 3.71 12.31 7.64
N VAL A 63 3.58 11.83 6.39
CA VAL A 63 3.77 12.69 5.23
C VAL A 63 2.54 13.57 5.07
N GLN A 64 2.73 14.90 5.07
CA GLN A 64 1.64 15.85 4.94
C GLN A 64 1.14 15.90 3.50
N LEU A 65 -0.18 15.74 3.32
CA LEU A 65 -0.80 15.89 2.01
C LEU A 65 -1.18 17.35 1.77
N THR A 66 -1.19 17.73 0.50
CA THR A 66 -1.70 19.01 0.05
C THR A 66 -3.10 18.79 -0.51
N ALA A 67 -4.06 19.64 -0.11
CA ALA A 67 -5.45 19.50 -0.52
C ALA A 67 -5.57 19.48 -2.04
N ASN A 68 -6.37 18.54 -2.55
CA ASN A 68 -6.68 18.39 -3.98
C ASN A 68 -5.44 18.17 -4.86
N THR A 69 -4.39 17.58 -4.29
CA THR A 69 -3.15 17.32 -5.01
C THR A 69 -2.74 15.87 -4.79
N THR A 70 -2.41 15.17 -5.87
CA THR A 70 -1.92 13.79 -5.78
C THR A 70 -0.45 13.80 -5.43
N LYS A 71 -0.08 12.98 -4.46
CA LYS A 71 1.31 12.85 -4.01
C LYS A 71 1.79 11.43 -4.16
N GLU A 72 2.95 11.25 -4.79
CA GLU A 72 3.65 9.98 -4.83
C GLU A 72 4.44 9.82 -3.54
N LEU A 73 4.15 8.77 -2.77
CA LEU A 73 4.80 8.53 -1.48
C LEU A 73 6.14 7.82 -1.62
N LEU A 74 6.39 7.14 -2.73
CA LEU A 74 7.60 6.36 -2.91
C LEU A 74 8.63 7.12 -3.74
N THR A 75 9.89 7.09 -3.29
CA THR A 75 11.02 7.54 -4.09
C THR A 75 11.70 6.39 -4.80
N GLN A 76 11.40 5.17 -4.38
CA GLN A 76 11.93 3.94 -4.98
C GLN A 76 10.94 2.81 -4.68
N PRO A 77 11.01 1.70 -5.40
CA PRO A 77 10.09 0.59 -5.16
C PRO A 77 10.19 0.05 -3.73
N MET A 78 9.05 -0.37 -3.18
CA MET A 78 8.97 -0.95 -1.84
C MET A 78 8.57 -2.41 -1.94
N ILE A 79 9.28 -3.28 -1.25
CA ILE A 79 9.03 -4.71 -1.26
C ILE A 79 8.21 -5.10 -0.04
N VAL A 80 7.09 -5.79 -0.28
CA VAL A 80 6.26 -6.37 0.77
C VAL A 80 6.41 -7.89 0.68
N GLU A 81 7.10 -8.46 1.64
CA GLU A 81 7.36 -9.89 1.68
C GLU A 81 6.10 -10.68 2.01
N GLY A 82 6.06 -11.93 1.58
CA GLY A 82 4.94 -12.81 1.89
C GLY A 82 4.74 -12.95 3.39
N GLY A 83 3.49 -12.81 3.82
CA GLY A 83 3.12 -12.87 5.23
C GLY A 83 3.34 -11.58 6.01
N SER A 84 3.90 -10.55 5.40
CA SER A 84 4.14 -9.28 6.09
C SER A 84 2.90 -8.41 6.09
N ALA A 85 2.65 -7.71 7.19
CA ALA A 85 1.57 -6.74 7.29
C ALA A 85 1.98 -5.44 6.58
N PHE A 86 1.13 -4.96 5.68
CA PHE A 86 1.34 -3.67 5.02
C PHE A 86 0.10 -2.82 5.25
N THR A 87 0.28 -1.67 5.90
CA THR A 87 -0.84 -0.79 6.25
C THR A 87 -0.56 0.64 5.85
N ILE A 88 -1.64 1.38 5.55
CA ILE A 88 -1.62 2.81 5.26
C ILE A 88 -2.66 3.45 6.16
N GLN A 89 -2.30 4.52 6.86
CA GLN A 89 -3.20 5.18 7.78
C GLN A 89 -3.08 6.70 7.67
N SER A 90 -4.23 7.39 7.67
CA SER A 90 -4.24 8.85 7.74
C SER A 90 -4.36 9.30 9.21
N SER A 91 -3.96 10.55 9.45
CA SER A 91 -3.97 11.12 10.80
C SER A 91 -5.37 11.48 11.32
N ASN A 92 -6.37 11.48 10.44
CA ASN A 92 -7.73 11.86 10.82
C ASN A 92 -8.74 11.05 10.00
N THR A 93 -10.03 11.44 10.08
CA THR A 93 -11.10 10.75 9.37
C THR A 93 -11.44 11.39 8.02
N ASP A 94 -10.61 12.28 7.50
CA ASP A 94 -10.85 12.85 6.18
C ASP A 94 -10.69 11.75 5.12
N SER A 95 -11.56 11.79 4.13
CA SER A 95 -11.51 10.82 3.04
C SER A 95 -10.28 11.05 2.18
N PHE A 96 -9.74 9.97 1.66
CA PHE A 96 -8.61 10.01 0.73
C PHE A 96 -8.63 8.82 -0.20
N ASP A 97 -8.03 9.01 -1.36
CA ASP A 97 -7.94 7.97 -2.37
C ASP A 97 -6.50 7.48 -2.46
N ILE A 98 -6.36 6.17 -2.62
CA ILE A 98 -5.06 5.52 -2.74
C ILE A 98 -5.02 4.77 -4.07
N ALA A 99 -3.95 4.97 -4.83
CA ALA A 99 -3.72 4.24 -6.08
C ALA A 99 -2.36 3.56 -6.00
N ILE A 100 -2.36 2.24 -6.06
CA ILE A 100 -1.14 1.44 -5.92
C ILE A 100 -0.90 0.68 -7.23
N SER A 101 0.27 0.89 -7.83
CA SER A 101 0.72 0.08 -8.96
C SER A 101 1.85 -0.81 -8.47
N TYR A 102 1.72 -2.11 -8.69
CA TYR A 102 2.67 -3.06 -8.13
C TYR A 102 2.87 -4.28 -9.00
N LEU A 103 3.98 -4.95 -8.79
CA LEU A 103 4.26 -6.25 -9.39
C LEU A 103 4.01 -7.32 -8.31
N ASN A 104 3.16 -8.27 -8.63
CA ASN A 104 2.92 -9.43 -7.77
C ASN A 104 3.73 -10.60 -8.31
N ILE A 105 4.62 -11.12 -7.50
CA ILE A 105 5.43 -12.30 -7.82
C ILE A 105 4.90 -13.44 -6.98
N LYS A 106 4.33 -14.42 -7.65
CA LYS A 106 3.74 -15.57 -6.97
C LYS A 106 4.46 -16.84 -7.39
N LYS A 107 4.94 -17.58 -6.41
CA LYS A 107 5.55 -18.90 -6.65
C LYS A 107 4.47 -19.95 -6.51
N GLU A 108 4.28 -20.73 -7.55
CA GLU A 108 3.35 -21.84 -7.48
C GLU A 108 3.96 -22.97 -6.66
N LYS A 109 3.14 -23.54 -5.79
CA LYS A 109 3.55 -24.66 -4.98
C LYS A 109 3.58 -25.92 -5.83
N ILE A 110 4.68 -26.64 -5.77
CA ILE A 110 4.82 -27.94 -6.41
C ILE A 110 4.73 -29.01 -5.33
N ASP A 111 3.82 -29.91 -5.52
CA ASP A 111 3.65 -31.05 -4.61
C ASP A 111 4.41 -32.28 -5.11
#